data_57dfe27329b3c8863e22fe50ec0f3fc3
#
_entry.id   57dfe27329b3c8863e22fe50ec0f3fc3
#
_cell.length_a   1.000
_cell.length_b   1.000
_cell.length_c   1.000
_cell.angle_alpha   90.00
_cell.angle_beta   90.00
_cell.angle_gamma   90.00
#
_symmetry.space_group_name_H-M   'P 1'
#
loop_
_entity.id
_entity.type
_entity.pdbx_description
1 polymer ?
#
loop_
_entity_poly.entity_id
_entity_poly.type
_entity_poly.pdbx_seq_one_letter_code
_entity_poly.pdbx_strand_id
1 'polypeptide(L)'
;MIRSLRYPIGMISVILAVIFFENPIHSRQKSELLRNLDYNNQSIKRLREDVKNNLRISVSNLERSELTSLEFYRYVVKKEDNFFKIMARTGMDIDTLSSVNSLSSPYDIYPGMELMIPNMRGIYDSDEKDNSPSVQKKLSKKYNLAEKFVSYDETRGMWFIPGKGLPKEERSFFYGMAFFRPLGDEGIISSRFGKRRDPFTRKETFHGGLDIAAEEGTAVFASADGEVSFSDKKGGYGNLVVLNHRLGYETLYGHLSSISVKPGEKVRKGQKIGEVGQTGRATGNHLHFEVRRFNQRQRPVFRDHA
;
A
#
# COMPACT_ATOMS: atom_id res chain seq x y z
N MET A 1 -54.62 -23.57 48.65
CA MET A 1 -55.22 -22.57 47.77
C MET A 1 -54.19 -21.53 47.46
N ILE A 2 -53.44 -21.72 46.40
CA ILE A 2 -52.43 -20.72 45.93
C ILE A 2 -52.75 -20.42 44.48
N ARG A 3 -53.21 -19.20 44.23
CA ARG A 3 -53.54 -18.69 42.89
C ARG A 3 -52.25 -18.37 42.12
N SER A 4 -52.10 -19.01 41.00
CA SER A 4 -51.05 -18.69 40.01
C SER A 4 -51.40 -17.40 39.25
N LEU A 5 -50.58 -16.38 39.36
CA LEU A 5 -50.59 -15.20 38.48
C LEU A 5 -49.74 -15.52 37.25
N ARG A 6 -50.41 -15.58 36.11
CA ARG A 6 -49.78 -15.59 34.79
C ARG A 6 -49.52 -14.12 34.39
N TYR A 7 -48.26 -13.76 34.13
CA TYR A 7 -47.88 -12.51 33.44
C TYR A 7 -47.80 -12.78 31.94
N PRO A 8 -48.33 -11.89 31.10
CA PRO A 8 -48.17 -12.02 29.65
C PRO A 8 -46.76 -11.50 29.25
N ILE A 9 -46.10 -12.32 28.43
CA ILE A 9 -44.86 -11.97 27.77
C ILE A 9 -45.17 -10.93 26.69
N GLY A 10 -44.93 -9.66 27.00
CA GLY A 10 -44.92 -8.59 26.02
C GLY A 10 -43.60 -8.58 25.24
N MET A 11 -43.69 -8.88 23.96
CA MET A 11 -42.59 -8.63 23.02
C MET A 11 -42.29 -7.13 22.98
N ILE A 12 -41.18 -6.73 23.58
CA ILE A 12 -40.62 -5.40 23.39
C ILE A 12 -39.75 -5.48 22.14
N SER A 13 -40.33 -5.02 21.02
CA SER A 13 -39.57 -4.73 19.82
C SER A 13 -38.69 -3.52 20.11
N VAL A 14 -37.40 -3.75 20.35
CA VAL A 14 -36.41 -2.68 20.40
C VAL A 14 -36.17 -2.23 18.96
N ILE A 15 -36.86 -1.20 18.54
CA ILE A 15 -36.54 -0.43 17.35
C ILE A 15 -35.25 0.30 17.68
N LEU A 16 -34.12 -0.23 17.20
CA LEU A 16 -32.85 0.49 17.17
C LEU A 16 -33.03 1.63 16.15
N ALA A 17 -33.43 2.79 16.63
CA ALA A 17 -33.33 4.03 15.87
C ALA A 17 -31.84 4.30 15.67
N VAL A 18 -31.32 3.95 14.49
CA VAL A 18 -30.04 4.45 14.01
C VAL A 18 -30.21 5.96 13.82
N ILE A 19 -29.87 6.71 14.84
CA ILE A 19 -29.75 8.15 14.75
C ILE A 19 -28.53 8.41 13.86
N PHE A 20 -28.78 8.63 12.58
CA PHE A 20 -27.80 9.29 11.71
C PHE A 20 -27.58 10.67 12.30
N PHE A 21 -26.51 10.85 13.05
CA PHE A 21 -25.97 12.19 13.27
C PHE A 21 -25.53 12.67 11.88
N GLU A 22 -26.38 13.44 11.24
CA GLU A 22 -25.97 14.35 10.18
C GLU A 22 -25.01 15.35 10.80
N ASN A 23 -23.72 15.05 10.72
CA ASN A 23 -22.69 16.04 10.99
C ASN A 23 -22.87 17.18 9.98
N PRO A 24 -22.91 18.44 10.44
CA PRO A 24 -23.15 19.58 9.59
C PRO A 24 -22.01 19.68 8.57
N ILE A 25 -22.42 19.59 7.31
CA ILE A 25 -21.80 20.20 6.13
C ILE A 25 -20.29 20.43 6.25
N HIS A 26 -19.50 19.36 6.20
CA HIS A 26 -18.16 19.48 5.66
C HIS A 26 -18.36 19.59 4.14
N SER A 27 -18.01 20.73 3.57
CA SER A 27 -17.97 20.92 2.13
C SER A 27 -17.06 19.83 1.56
N ARG A 28 -17.67 18.75 1.02
CA ARG A 28 -16.93 17.81 0.18
C ARG A 28 -16.25 18.67 -0.87
N GLN A 29 -14.94 18.79 -0.76
CA GLN A 29 -14.12 19.46 -1.77
C GLN A 29 -14.50 18.81 -3.09
N LYS A 30 -15.18 19.59 -3.97
CA LYS A 30 -15.85 19.09 -5.17
C LYS A 30 -14.80 18.66 -6.18
N SER A 31 -14.32 17.42 -6.05
CA SER A 31 -13.29 16.88 -6.95
C SER A 31 -13.90 16.61 -8.32
N GLU A 32 -13.34 17.23 -9.35
CA GLU A 32 -13.77 17.05 -10.73
C GLU A 32 -13.43 15.65 -11.23
N LEU A 33 -14.35 14.98 -11.94
CA LEU A 33 -14.11 13.67 -12.54
C LEU A 33 -13.44 13.82 -13.92
N LEU A 34 -12.23 13.30 -14.05
CA LEU A 34 -11.54 13.17 -15.32
C LEU A 34 -12.14 11.99 -16.11
N ARG A 35 -12.90 12.26 -17.15
CA ARG A 35 -13.53 11.23 -17.99
C ARG A 35 -12.53 10.44 -18.84
N ASN A 36 -11.44 11.05 -19.21
CA ASN A 36 -10.31 10.45 -19.93
C ASN A 36 -9.01 11.23 -19.64
N LEU A 37 -7.87 10.67 -20.05
CA LEU A 37 -6.55 11.28 -19.89
C LEU A 37 -6.00 11.84 -21.23
N ASP A 38 -6.87 12.22 -22.17
CA ASP A 38 -6.45 12.76 -23.45
C ASP A 38 -5.93 14.18 -23.31
N TYR A 39 -4.82 14.49 -23.97
CA TYR A 39 -4.22 15.83 -23.93
C TYR A 39 -5.13 16.94 -24.49
N ASN A 40 -6.13 16.57 -25.29
CA ASN A 40 -7.12 17.53 -25.80
C ASN A 40 -8.25 17.83 -24.79
N ASN A 41 -8.39 17.02 -23.73
CA ASN A 41 -9.36 17.25 -22.67
C ASN A 41 -9.01 18.51 -21.87
N GLN A 42 -9.96 19.42 -21.71
CA GLN A 42 -9.75 20.71 -21.07
C GLN A 42 -9.34 20.58 -19.60
N SER A 43 -9.95 19.62 -18.86
CA SER A 43 -9.59 19.35 -17.46
C SER A 43 -8.15 18.83 -17.33
N ILE A 44 -7.69 18.02 -18.28
CA ILE A 44 -6.28 17.56 -18.31
C ILE A 44 -5.32 18.71 -18.64
N LYS A 45 -5.68 19.60 -19.56
CA LYS A 45 -4.89 20.79 -19.87
C LYS A 45 -4.74 21.68 -18.65
N ARG A 46 -5.87 21.97 -17.96
CA ARG A 46 -5.87 22.77 -16.71
C ARG A 46 -5.03 22.10 -15.63
N LEU A 47 -5.27 20.82 -15.33
CA LEU A 47 -4.49 20.06 -14.36
C LEU A 47 -2.98 20.16 -14.63
N ARG A 48 -2.55 19.93 -15.88
CA ARG A 48 -1.14 19.97 -16.26
C ARG A 48 -0.53 21.39 -16.19
N GLU A 49 -1.31 22.41 -16.52
CA GLU A 49 -0.89 23.81 -16.35
C GLU A 49 -0.67 24.13 -14.88
N ASP A 50 -1.61 23.79 -14.01
CA ASP A 50 -1.49 23.97 -12.56
C ASP A 50 -0.26 23.25 -12.01
N VAL A 51 -0.07 21.97 -12.39
CA VAL A 51 1.10 21.18 -11.98
C VAL A 51 2.40 21.85 -12.42
N LYS A 52 2.47 22.36 -13.66
CA LYS A 52 3.64 23.03 -14.20
C LYS A 52 3.93 24.35 -13.46
N ASN A 53 2.89 25.13 -13.19
CA ASN A 53 3.02 26.41 -12.48
C ASN A 53 3.45 26.18 -11.03
N ASN A 54 2.81 25.27 -10.33
CA ASN A 54 3.17 24.91 -8.96
C ASN A 54 4.59 24.32 -8.85
N LEU A 55 5.04 23.57 -9.87
CA LEU A 55 6.41 23.03 -9.92
C LEU A 55 7.46 24.15 -10.05
N ARG A 56 7.25 25.11 -10.95
CA ARG A 56 8.15 26.28 -11.11
C ARG A 56 8.31 27.04 -9.79
N ILE A 57 7.21 27.22 -9.09
CA ILE A 57 7.19 27.85 -7.78
C ILE A 57 7.96 26.99 -6.76
N SER A 58 7.88 25.64 -6.77
CA SER A 58 8.56 24.78 -5.79
C SER A 58 10.08 24.71 -5.96
N VAL A 59 10.60 25.04 -7.13
CA VAL A 59 12.04 25.00 -7.43
C VAL A 59 12.73 26.36 -7.19
N SER A 60 12.00 27.47 -7.33
CA SER A 60 12.60 28.80 -7.44
C SER A 60 12.85 29.57 -6.15
N ASN A 61 12.56 29.02 -4.96
CA ASN A 61 12.69 29.73 -3.66
C ASN A 61 12.07 31.15 -3.62
N LEU A 62 11.23 31.50 -4.59
CA LEU A 62 10.52 32.76 -4.62
C LEU A 62 9.55 32.85 -3.45
N GLU A 63 9.45 34.00 -2.82
CA GLU A 63 8.41 34.31 -1.83
C GLU A 63 7.04 34.14 -2.48
N ARG A 64 6.33 33.11 -2.12
CA ARG A 64 5.22 32.55 -2.89
C ARG A 64 3.91 33.05 -2.36
N SER A 65 3.47 34.14 -2.89
CA SER A 65 2.10 34.62 -2.72
C SER A 65 1.06 33.88 -3.58
N GLU A 66 1.47 33.01 -4.52
CA GLU A 66 0.63 32.57 -5.64
C GLU A 66 0.59 31.06 -5.92
N LEU A 67 0.80 30.19 -4.92
CA LEU A 67 0.40 28.78 -5.12
C LEU A 67 -1.12 28.75 -5.29
N THR A 68 -1.58 28.07 -6.35
CA THR A 68 -2.99 27.72 -6.47
C THR A 68 -3.41 26.88 -5.25
N SER A 69 -4.63 27.03 -4.79
CA SER A 69 -5.15 26.16 -3.74
C SER A 69 -5.05 24.70 -4.14
N LEU A 70 -4.80 23.81 -3.17
CA LEU A 70 -4.77 22.38 -3.40
C LEU A 70 -6.15 21.88 -3.84
N GLU A 71 -6.24 21.40 -5.06
CA GLU A 71 -7.44 20.79 -5.63
C GLU A 71 -7.16 19.35 -6.06
N PHE A 72 -8.21 18.51 -6.03
CA PHE A 72 -8.13 17.13 -6.45
C PHE A 72 -9.06 16.82 -7.59
N TYR A 73 -8.58 16.01 -8.51
CA TYR A 73 -9.35 15.37 -9.57
C TYR A 73 -9.53 13.89 -9.25
N ARG A 74 -10.65 13.30 -9.67
CA ARG A 74 -10.89 11.85 -9.59
C ARG A 74 -10.74 11.24 -10.97
N TYR A 75 -10.13 10.07 -11.03
CA TYR A 75 -9.99 9.31 -12.27
C TYR A 75 -10.27 7.84 -12.02
N VAL A 76 -11.16 7.24 -12.81
CA VAL A 76 -11.44 5.81 -12.79
C VAL A 76 -10.53 5.11 -13.79
N VAL A 77 -9.66 4.23 -13.30
CA VAL A 77 -8.67 3.48 -14.09
C VAL A 77 -9.39 2.61 -15.14
N LYS A 78 -8.96 2.70 -16.39
CA LYS A 78 -9.47 1.91 -17.50
C LYS A 78 -8.61 0.67 -17.76
N LYS A 79 -9.15 -0.28 -18.56
CA LYS A 79 -8.48 -1.57 -18.85
C LYS A 79 -7.09 -1.41 -19.48
N GLU A 80 -6.92 -0.38 -20.31
CA GLU A 80 -5.69 -0.09 -21.03
C GLU A 80 -4.71 0.81 -20.27
N ASP A 81 -5.06 1.21 -19.04
CA ASP A 81 -4.21 2.07 -18.23
C ASP A 81 -3.19 1.28 -17.41
N ASN A 82 -2.08 1.93 -17.15
CA ASN A 82 -1.10 1.52 -16.16
C ASN A 82 -0.61 2.76 -15.40
N PHE A 83 0.05 2.52 -14.28
CA PHE A 83 0.55 3.58 -13.39
C PHE A 83 1.37 4.64 -14.14
N PHE A 84 2.31 4.21 -14.98
CA PHE A 84 3.22 5.11 -15.70
C PHE A 84 2.50 5.94 -16.77
N LYS A 85 1.51 5.37 -17.45
CA LYS A 85 0.66 6.10 -18.41
C LYS A 85 -0.15 7.18 -17.70
N ILE A 86 -0.77 6.87 -16.56
CA ILE A 86 -1.53 7.84 -15.77
C ILE A 86 -0.61 8.96 -15.28
N MET A 87 0.54 8.61 -14.72
CA MET A 87 1.56 9.55 -14.28
C MET A 87 1.99 10.52 -15.41
N ALA A 88 2.34 9.98 -16.58
CA ALA A 88 2.75 10.78 -17.73
C ALA A 88 1.63 11.71 -18.25
N ARG A 89 0.39 11.21 -18.29
CA ARG A 89 -0.77 11.96 -18.79
C ARG A 89 -1.19 13.09 -17.86
N THR A 90 -1.09 12.91 -16.57
CA THR A 90 -1.48 13.91 -15.56
C THR A 90 -0.37 14.88 -15.18
N GLY A 91 0.87 14.57 -15.53
CA GLY A 91 2.04 15.36 -15.13
C GLY A 91 2.50 15.10 -13.71
N MET A 92 1.90 14.10 -13.03
CA MET A 92 2.32 13.68 -11.69
C MET A 92 3.68 12.97 -11.73
N ASP A 93 4.37 12.98 -10.60
CA ASP A 93 5.48 12.08 -10.35
C ASP A 93 5.02 10.83 -9.56
N ILE A 94 5.95 9.91 -9.41
CA ILE A 94 5.72 8.65 -8.69
C ILE A 94 5.32 8.91 -7.26
N ASP A 95 6.04 9.77 -6.59
CA ASP A 95 5.90 10.04 -5.17
C ASP A 95 4.51 10.61 -4.86
N THR A 96 4.07 11.54 -5.68
CA THR A 96 2.74 12.15 -5.55
C THR A 96 1.63 11.14 -5.81
N LEU A 97 1.70 10.45 -6.96
CA LEU A 97 0.61 9.55 -7.35
C LEU A 97 0.50 8.36 -6.40
N SER A 98 1.63 7.82 -5.90
CA SER A 98 1.63 6.72 -4.94
C SER A 98 1.18 7.17 -3.55
N SER A 99 1.73 8.27 -3.04
CA SER A 99 1.41 8.80 -1.70
C SER A 99 -0.06 9.18 -1.59
N VAL A 100 -0.59 9.95 -2.55
CA VAL A 100 -1.99 10.42 -2.55
C VAL A 100 -2.99 9.25 -2.61
N ASN A 101 -2.62 8.15 -3.24
CA ASN A 101 -3.50 6.98 -3.40
C ASN A 101 -3.11 5.80 -2.50
N SER A 102 -2.16 6.00 -1.58
CA SER A 102 -1.68 4.94 -0.67
C SER A 102 -1.25 3.68 -1.40
N LEU A 103 -0.68 3.82 -2.61
CA LEU A 103 -0.20 2.71 -3.40
C LEU A 103 1.14 2.21 -2.84
N SER A 104 1.30 0.92 -2.79
CA SER A 104 2.54 0.28 -2.33
C SER A 104 3.42 -0.20 -3.49
N SER A 105 2.85 -0.22 -4.70
CA SER A 105 3.51 -0.68 -5.93
C SER A 105 2.86 -0.04 -7.16
N PRO A 106 3.59 0.16 -8.28
CA PRO A 106 3.00 0.56 -9.56
C PRO A 106 1.97 -0.45 -10.10
N TYR A 107 1.98 -1.67 -9.58
CA TYR A 107 1.09 -2.76 -10.00
C TYR A 107 -0.19 -2.88 -9.16
N ASP A 108 -0.40 -1.98 -8.19
CA ASP A 108 -1.58 -2.01 -7.32
C ASP A 108 -2.82 -1.46 -8.02
N ILE A 109 -2.66 -0.74 -9.13
CA ILE A 109 -3.79 -0.22 -9.89
C ILE A 109 -4.48 -1.31 -10.73
N TYR A 110 -5.80 -1.23 -10.79
CA TYR A 110 -6.63 -2.16 -11.57
C TYR A 110 -7.81 -1.42 -12.20
N PRO A 111 -8.37 -1.94 -13.31
CA PRO A 111 -9.53 -1.34 -13.96
C PRO A 111 -10.71 -1.19 -12.99
N GLY A 112 -11.32 -0.01 -12.95
CA GLY A 112 -12.40 0.36 -12.04
C GLY A 112 -11.94 0.98 -10.71
N MET A 113 -10.64 0.96 -10.38
CA MET A 113 -10.10 1.67 -9.22
C MET A 113 -10.22 3.18 -9.42
N GLU A 114 -10.69 3.90 -8.39
CA GLU A 114 -10.71 5.35 -8.40
C GLU A 114 -9.39 5.89 -7.83
N LEU A 115 -8.74 6.76 -8.59
CA LEU A 115 -7.53 7.47 -8.19
C LEU A 115 -7.82 8.95 -7.96
N MET A 116 -7.20 9.50 -6.94
CA MET A 116 -7.15 10.94 -6.69
C MET A 116 -5.88 11.53 -7.27
N ILE A 117 -6.01 12.62 -7.99
CA ILE A 117 -4.91 13.30 -8.69
C ILE A 117 -4.92 14.76 -8.27
N PRO A 118 -3.92 15.23 -7.51
CA PRO A 118 -3.86 16.63 -7.09
C PRO A 118 -3.41 17.54 -8.25
N ASN A 119 -3.70 18.84 -8.15
CA ASN A 119 -3.24 19.85 -9.09
C ASN A 119 -1.79 20.32 -8.85
N MET A 120 -1.08 19.70 -7.91
CA MET A 120 0.33 19.95 -7.63
C MET A 120 1.05 18.69 -7.18
N ARG A 121 2.37 18.64 -7.36
CA ARG A 121 3.22 17.56 -6.85
C ARG A 121 3.48 17.75 -5.37
N GLY A 122 3.54 16.64 -4.64
CA GLY A 122 3.79 16.60 -3.21
C GLY A 122 3.47 15.24 -2.63
N ILE A 123 3.64 15.09 -1.32
CA ILE A 123 3.37 13.84 -0.62
C ILE A 123 2.43 14.07 0.56
N TYR A 124 1.72 13.05 1.00
CA TYR A 124 1.10 13.03 2.31
C TYR A 124 2.09 12.54 3.37
N ASP A 125 2.14 13.27 4.49
CA ASP A 125 2.81 12.80 5.71
C ASP A 125 1.77 12.08 6.56
N SER A 126 1.96 10.78 6.79
CA SER A 126 1.04 9.93 7.55
C SER A 126 1.42 9.80 9.03
N ASP A 127 2.59 10.31 9.43
CA ASP A 127 3.10 10.19 10.79
C ASP A 127 2.36 11.11 11.76
N GLU A 128 1.84 12.23 11.26
CA GLU A 128 1.17 13.25 12.04
C GLU A 128 -0.32 13.35 11.65
N LYS A 129 -1.18 12.97 12.58
CA LYS A 129 -2.65 12.95 12.36
C LYS A 129 -3.38 14.13 13.01
N ASP A 130 -2.69 14.86 13.88
CA ASP A 130 -3.25 16.01 14.59
C ASP A 130 -3.21 17.27 13.71
N ASN A 131 -4.37 17.96 13.55
CA ASN A 131 -4.52 19.21 12.80
C ASN A 131 -4.17 20.44 13.65
N SER A 132 -3.10 20.38 14.42
CA SER A 132 -2.71 21.52 15.26
C SER A 132 -1.66 22.41 14.59
N PRO A 133 -1.65 23.72 14.90
CA PRO A 133 -0.59 24.63 14.43
C PRO A 133 0.81 24.20 14.86
N SER A 134 0.93 23.47 15.97
CA SER A 134 2.22 22.91 16.43
C SER A 134 2.75 21.85 15.48
N VAL A 135 1.89 20.98 14.96
CA VAL A 135 2.24 19.97 13.96
C VAL A 135 2.59 20.63 12.63
N GLN A 136 1.80 21.60 12.17
CA GLN A 136 2.10 22.38 10.97
C GLN A 136 3.50 22.99 11.03
N LYS A 137 3.85 23.63 12.16
CA LYS A 137 5.17 24.20 12.40
C LYS A 137 6.28 23.14 12.43
N LYS A 138 6.01 21.99 13.04
CA LYS A 138 6.94 20.86 13.06
C LYS A 138 7.23 20.35 11.65
N LEU A 139 6.20 20.14 10.82
CA LEU A 139 6.31 19.69 9.44
C LEU A 139 6.97 20.75 8.55
N SER A 140 6.64 22.02 8.73
CA SER A 140 7.29 23.16 8.08
C SER A 140 8.81 23.11 8.27
N LYS A 141 9.27 22.89 9.49
CA LYS A 141 10.71 22.72 9.81
C LYS A 141 11.28 21.42 9.23
N LYS A 142 10.58 20.28 9.41
CA LYS A 142 11.02 18.96 8.89
C LYS A 142 11.29 19.01 7.38
N TYR A 143 10.43 19.70 6.64
CA TYR A 143 10.49 19.76 5.19
C TYR A 143 11.12 21.03 4.63
N ASN A 144 11.56 21.96 5.47
CA ASN A 144 12.08 23.26 5.08
C ASN A 144 11.13 24.01 4.10
N LEU A 145 9.91 24.25 4.57
CA LEU A 145 8.86 24.97 3.84
C LEU A 145 8.25 26.03 4.75
N ALA A 146 7.67 27.10 4.18
CA ALA A 146 6.87 28.03 4.98
C ALA A 146 5.57 27.35 5.45
N GLU A 147 5.13 27.65 6.69
CA GLU A 147 3.95 27.03 7.31
C GLU A 147 2.69 27.12 6.42
N LYS A 148 2.48 28.26 5.76
CA LYS A 148 1.34 28.50 4.84
C LYS A 148 1.25 27.51 3.66
N PHE A 149 2.31 26.74 3.34
CA PHE A 149 2.31 25.77 2.26
C PHE A 149 2.03 24.34 2.72
N VAL A 150 2.10 24.08 4.02
CA VAL A 150 1.80 22.77 4.59
C VAL A 150 0.30 22.75 4.90
N SER A 151 -0.47 21.97 4.18
CA SER A 151 -1.93 21.94 4.24
C SER A 151 -2.43 20.65 4.87
N TYR A 152 -3.39 20.77 5.79
CA TYR A 152 -4.08 19.61 6.34
C TYR A 152 -5.30 19.27 5.47
N ASP A 153 -5.38 18.01 5.03
CA ASP A 153 -6.54 17.48 4.33
C ASP A 153 -7.48 16.82 5.37
N GLU A 154 -8.53 17.52 5.76
CA GLU A 154 -9.50 17.05 6.75
C GLU A 154 -10.22 15.77 6.30
N THR A 155 -10.40 15.59 4.98
CA THR A 155 -11.08 14.41 4.43
C THR A 155 -10.26 13.14 4.65
N ARG A 156 -8.94 13.27 4.61
CA ARG A 156 -8.00 12.14 4.79
C ARG A 156 -7.36 12.09 6.16
N GLY A 157 -7.45 13.17 6.94
CA GLY A 157 -6.78 13.27 8.23
C GLY A 157 -5.26 13.26 8.10
N MET A 158 -4.70 13.87 7.04
CA MET A 158 -3.26 13.87 6.74
C MET A 158 -2.77 15.23 6.25
N TRP A 159 -1.48 15.48 6.45
CA TRP A 159 -0.83 16.69 5.99
C TRP A 159 -0.27 16.52 4.57
N PHE A 160 -0.63 17.42 3.66
CA PHE A 160 -0.06 17.48 2.32
C PHE A 160 1.17 18.41 2.29
N ILE A 161 2.28 17.92 1.77
CA ILE A 161 3.58 18.58 1.73
C ILE A 161 3.95 18.82 0.26
N PRO A 162 3.69 20.03 -0.27
CA PRO A 162 3.92 20.34 -1.69
C PRO A 162 5.42 20.33 -2.05
N GLY A 163 5.72 19.88 -3.25
CA GLY A 163 7.07 19.89 -3.83
C GLY A 163 8.05 18.93 -3.15
N LYS A 164 7.59 18.05 -2.27
CA LYS A 164 8.42 17.04 -1.64
C LYS A 164 8.15 15.67 -2.23
N GLY A 165 9.16 14.79 -2.14
CA GLY A 165 9.09 13.41 -2.60
C GLY A 165 9.24 12.44 -1.43
N LEU A 166 8.90 11.19 -1.68
CA LEU A 166 9.08 10.10 -0.74
C LEU A 166 10.57 9.88 -0.42
N PRO A 167 10.92 9.47 0.79
CA PRO A 167 12.27 9.03 1.14
C PRO A 167 12.77 7.96 0.16
N LYS A 168 14.08 7.91 -0.08
CA LYS A 168 14.71 6.94 -1.01
C LYS A 168 14.36 5.49 -0.66
N GLU A 169 14.32 5.17 0.63
CA GLU A 169 13.95 3.83 1.12
C GLU A 169 12.51 3.49 0.72
N GLU A 170 11.56 4.37 0.96
CA GLU A 170 10.15 4.16 0.63
C GLU A 170 9.94 3.98 -0.87
N ARG A 171 10.63 4.80 -1.66
CA ARG A 171 10.66 4.69 -3.12
C ARG A 171 11.24 3.34 -3.58
N SER A 172 12.27 2.84 -2.91
CA SER A 172 12.84 1.50 -3.20
C SER A 172 11.84 0.38 -2.94
N PHE A 173 11.06 0.47 -1.86
CA PHE A 173 9.99 -0.49 -1.60
C PHE A 173 8.88 -0.41 -2.65
N PHE A 174 8.47 0.80 -3.02
CA PHE A 174 7.45 1.00 -4.04
C PHE A 174 7.82 0.35 -5.38
N TYR A 175 9.08 0.43 -5.80
CA TYR A 175 9.56 -0.23 -7.01
C TYR A 175 9.84 -1.73 -6.85
N GLY A 176 9.73 -2.27 -5.65
CA GLY A 176 10.15 -3.65 -5.35
C GLY A 176 11.67 -3.84 -5.32
N MET A 177 12.45 -2.79 -5.55
CA MET A 177 13.93 -2.86 -5.53
C MET A 177 14.51 -3.10 -4.13
N ALA A 178 13.71 -2.92 -3.07
CA ALA A 178 14.12 -3.23 -1.71
C ALA A 178 14.23 -4.74 -1.49
N PHE A 179 13.44 -5.54 -2.19
CA PHE A 179 13.38 -6.98 -1.98
C PHE A 179 14.36 -7.74 -2.87
N PHE A 180 15.13 -8.60 -2.25
CA PHE A 180 15.95 -9.60 -2.90
C PHE A 180 15.11 -10.85 -3.18
N ARG A 181 15.37 -11.54 -4.28
CA ARG A 181 14.69 -12.80 -4.58
C ARG A 181 15.10 -13.86 -3.55
N PRO A 182 14.15 -14.47 -2.82
CA PRO A 182 14.46 -15.24 -1.61
C PRO A 182 15.23 -16.53 -1.86
N LEU A 183 15.30 -17.00 -3.11
CA LEU A 183 16.14 -18.16 -3.52
C LEU A 183 17.35 -17.73 -4.36
N GLY A 184 17.69 -16.43 -4.42
CA GLY A 184 18.73 -15.96 -5.34
C GLY A 184 18.35 -16.29 -6.78
N ASP A 185 19.26 -16.96 -7.52
CA ASP A 185 19.03 -17.39 -8.90
C ASP A 185 18.37 -18.79 -9.01
N GLU A 186 18.17 -19.45 -7.88
CA GLU A 186 17.61 -20.80 -7.79
C GLU A 186 16.09 -20.82 -8.02
N GLY A 187 15.59 -21.92 -8.55
CA GLY A 187 14.18 -22.22 -8.70
C GLY A 187 13.47 -21.42 -9.80
N ILE A 188 12.28 -21.87 -10.15
CA ILE A 188 11.41 -21.26 -11.16
C ILE A 188 10.07 -20.84 -10.56
N ILE A 189 9.49 -19.73 -11.03
CA ILE A 189 8.15 -19.30 -10.60
C ILE A 189 7.12 -20.29 -11.16
N SER A 190 6.58 -21.14 -10.28
CA SER A 190 5.57 -22.15 -10.61
C SER A 190 4.14 -21.61 -10.50
N SER A 191 3.90 -20.62 -9.63
CA SER A 191 2.60 -19.98 -9.53
C SER A 191 2.69 -18.50 -9.15
N ARG A 192 1.94 -17.65 -9.84
CA ARG A 192 1.96 -16.20 -9.66
C ARG A 192 0.89 -15.73 -8.66
N PHE A 193 1.11 -14.55 -8.12
CA PHE A 193 0.14 -13.80 -7.33
C PHE A 193 -1.13 -13.48 -8.13
N GLY A 194 -2.31 -13.63 -7.51
CA GLY A 194 -3.58 -13.27 -8.10
C GLY A 194 -4.59 -14.41 -8.18
N LYS A 195 -5.65 -14.24 -8.96
CA LYS A 195 -6.69 -15.25 -9.15
C LYS A 195 -6.13 -16.47 -9.90
N ARG A 196 -6.39 -17.65 -9.34
CA ARG A 196 -6.03 -18.95 -9.94
C ARG A 196 -7.04 -20.04 -9.55
N ARG A 197 -6.97 -21.19 -10.17
CA ARG A 197 -7.63 -22.39 -9.67
C ARG A 197 -6.82 -22.99 -8.52
N ASP A 198 -7.49 -23.27 -7.40
CA ASP A 198 -6.87 -23.96 -6.26
C ASP A 198 -6.40 -25.36 -6.70
N PRO A 199 -5.14 -25.75 -6.44
CA PRO A 199 -4.58 -27.01 -6.93
C PRO A 199 -5.26 -28.24 -6.32
N PHE A 200 -5.89 -28.11 -5.15
CA PHE A 200 -6.56 -29.20 -4.44
C PHE A 200 -8.06 -29.26 -4.73
N THR A 201 -8.75 -28.12 -4.64
CA THR A 201 -10.22 -28.07 -4.76
C THR A 201 -10.69 -27.74 -6.18
N ARG A 202 -9.80 -27.29 -7.06
CA ARG A 202 -10.08 -26.83 -8.44
C ARG A 202 -11.01 -25.61 -8.54
N LYS A 203 -11.44 -25.04 -7.41
CA LYS A 203 -12.27 -23.83 -7.36
C LYS A 203 -11.42 -22.58 -7.60
N GLU A 204 -12.05 -21.51 -8.06
CA GLU A 204 -11.38 -20.22 -8.11
C GLU A 204 -10.96 -19.76 -6.71
N THR A 205 -9.71 -19.33 -6.58
CA THR A 205 -9.14 -18.80 -5.34
C THR A 205 -8.17 -17.68 -5.64
N PHE A 206 -7.84 -16.91 -4.63
CA PHE A 206 -6.81 -15.87 -4.72
C PHE A 206 -5.51 -16.35 -4.10
N HIS A 207 -4.44 -16.38 -4.88
CA HIS A 207 -3.09 -16.68 -4.43
C HIS A 207 -2.42 -15.42 -3.89
N GLY A 208 -2.16 -15.39 -2.59
CA GLY A 208 -1.64 -14.21 -1.88
C GLY A 208 -0.14 -13.98 -2.03
N GLY A 209 0.57 -14.82 -2.78
CA GLY A 209 2.02 -14.76 -2.93
C GLY A 209 2.52 -15.28 -4.27
N LEU A 210 3.79 -15.62 -4.31
CA LEU A 210 4.47 -16.35 -5.38
C LEU A 210 4.87 -17.72 -4.88
N ASP A 211 4.68 -18.75 -5.70
CA ASP A 211 5.30 -20.07 -5.46
C ASP A 211 6.52 -20.21 -6.37
N ILE A 212 7.67 -20.49 -5.77
CA ILE A 212 8.96 -20.70 -6.46
C ILE A 212 9.37 -22.15 -6.24
N ALA A 213 9.21 -22.98 -7.27
CA ALA A 213 9.60 -24.38 -7.23
C ALA A 213 11.14 -24.50 -7.23
N ALA A 214 11.65 -25.26 -6.27
CA ALA A 214 13.07 -25.57 -6.13
C ALA A 214 13.23 -26.91 -5.41
N GLU A 215 14.42 -27.49 -5.44
CA GLU A 215 14.72 -28.74 -4.73
C GLU A 215 14.58 -28.55 -3.21
N GLU A 216 14.17 -29.62 -2.52
CA GLU A 216 14.14 -29.62 -1.06
C GLU A 216 15.54 -29.38 -0.50
N GLY A 217 15.64 -28.55 0.53
CA GLY A 217 16.92 -28.15 1.12
C GLY A 217 17.58 -26.95 0.44
N THR A 218 17.06 -26.44 -0.69
CA THR A 218 17.53 -25.18 -1.29
C THR A 218 17.45 -24.05 -0.25
N ALA A 219 18.54 -23.28 -0.10
CA ALA A 219 18.62 -22.22 0.90
C ALA A 219 17.62 -21.10 0.62
N VAL A 220 16.90 -20.67 1.66
CA VAL A 220 15.97 -19.54 1.63
C VAL A 220 16.59 -18.36 2.37
N PHE A 221 16.60 -17.20 1.73
CA PHE A 221 17.25 -15.99 2.22
C PHE A 221 16.23 -14.89 2.55
N ALA A 222 16.55 -14.05 3.54
CA ALA A 222 15.80 -12.86 3.85
C ALA A 222 15.80 -11.86 2.67
N SER A 223 14.63 -11.47 2.20
CA SER A 223 14.47 -10.57 1.04
C SER A 223 14.88 -9.13 1.32
N ALA A 224 14.88 -8.69 2.59
CA ALA A 224 15.33 -7.38 3.05
C ALA A 224 15.79 -7.46 4.50
N ASP A 225 16.47 -6.40 4.98
CA ASP A 225 16.78 -6.25 6.40
C ASP A 225 15.48 -6.22 7.21
N GLY A 226 15.46 -6.87 8.37
CA GLY A 226 14.26 -6.94 9.20
C GLY A 226 14.46 -7.64 10.53
N GLU A 227 13.34 -7.89 11.19
CA GLU A 227 13.27 -8.64 12.44
C GLU A 227 12.28 -9.79 12.29
N VAL A 228 12.65 -10.96 12.77
CA VAL A 228 11.78 -12.15 12.74
C VAL A 228 10.61 -11.93 13.70
N SER A 229 9.40 -11.78 13.16
CA SER A 229 8.18 -11.66 13.97
C SER A 229 7.53 -13.01 14.25
N PHE A 230 7.80 -14.02 13.42
CA PHE A 230 7.29 -15.37 13.58
C PHE A 230 8.23 -16.39 12.92
N SER A 231 8.48 -17.52 13.58
CA SER A 231 9.23 -18.64 13.01
C SER A 231 8.79 -19.96 13.66
N ASP A 232 7.73 -20.57 13.13
CA ASP A 232 7.18 -21.83 13.63
C ASP A 232 6.19 -22.41 12.59
N LYS A 233 5.55 -23.53 12.92
CA LYS A 233 4.50 -24.14 12.11
C LYS A 233 3.19 -23.34 12.20
N LYS A 234 2.59 -23.00 11.04
CA LYS A 234 1.36 -22.21 10.96
C LYS A 234 0.39 -22.70 9.87
N GLY A 235 -0.57 -23.52 10.27
CA GLY A 235 -1.69 -23.95 9.42
C GLY A 235 -1.26 -24.43 8.03
N GLY A 236 -1.90 -23.91 6.98
CA GLY A 236 -1.59 -24.26 5.58
C GLY A 236 -0.21 -23.86 5.10
N TYR A 237 0.45 -22.89 5.74
CA TYR A 237 1.83 -22.49 5.40
C TYR A 237 2.89 -23.52 5.79
N GLY A 238 2.56 -24.51 6.64
CA GLY A 238 3.57 -25.41 7.20
C GLY A 238 4.56 -24.66 8.08
N ASN A 239 5.86 -24.96 7.96
CA ASN A 239 6.90 -24.18 8.62
C ASN A 239 7.01 -22.82 7.93
N LEU A 240 6.85 -21.78 8.71
CA LEU A 240 6.74 -20.39 8.25
C LEU A 240 7.72 -19.49 8.99
N VAL A 241 8.43 -18.65 8.25
CA VAL A 241 9.14 -17.49 8.77
C VAL A 241 8.41 -16.23 8.31
N VAL A 242 8.21 -15.26 9.21
CA VAL A 242 7.71 -13.93 8.90
C VAL A 242 8.72 -12.91 9.37
N LEU A 243 9.11 -12.01 8.48
CA LEU A 243 10.00 -10.90 8.75
C LEU A 243 9.24 -9.59 8.71
N ASN A 244 9.37 -8.78 9.75
CA ASN A 244 8.94 -7.39 9.76
C ASN A 244 10.07 -6.51 9.21
N HIS A 245 9.71 -5.63 8.29
CA HIS A 245 10.60 -4.65 7.68
C HIS A 245 10.14 -3.23 8.02
N ARG A 246 10.90 -2.23 7.59
CA ARG A 246 10.50 -0.82 7.70
C ARG A 246 9.24 -0.52 6.89
N LEU A 247 8.60 0.59 7.18
CA LEU A 247 7.45 1.15 6.45
C LEU A 247 6.21 0.23 6.41
N GLY A 248 6.08 -0.65 7.44
CA GLY A 248 4.94 -1.57 7.57
C GLY A 248 4.96 -2.74 6.60
N TYR A 249 6.10 -3.00 5.94
CA TYR A 249 6.25 -4.18 5.10
C TYR A 249 6.55 -5.43 5.93
N GLU A 250 6.03 -6.56 5.45
CA GLU A 250 6.31 -7.91 5.95
C GLU A 250 6.59 -8.84 4.78
N THR A 251 7.47 -9.81 4.99
CA THR A 251 7.67 -10.93 4.06
C THR A 251 7.43 -12.25 4.76
N LEU A 252 6.76 -13.18 4.08
CA LEU A 252 6.41 -14.50 4.57
C LEU A 252 7.08 -15.56 3.70
N TYR A 253 7.64 -16.58 4.34
CA TYR A 253 8.38 -17.69 3.71
C TYR A 253 7.78 -19.00 4.22
N GLY A 254 6.91 -19.62 3.42
CA GLY A 254 6.15 -20.80 3.78
C GLY A 254 6.67 -22.11 3.15
N HIS A 255 6.14 -23.22 3.61
CA HIS A 255 6.42 -24.60 3.20
C HIS A 255 7.85 -25.06 3.47
N LEU A 256 8.57 -24.37 4.38
CA LEU A 256 9.96 -24.68 4.68
C LEU A 256 10.14 -26.10 5.22
N SER A 257 11.25 -26.77 4.84
CA SER A 257 11.69 -28.02 5.48
C SER A 257 12.35 -27.74 6.82
N SER A 258 13.16 -26.69 6.91
CA SER A 258 13.84 -26.25 8.14
C SER A 258 13.78 -24.74 8.32
N ILE A 259 13.83 -24.30 9.59
CA ILE A 259 13.89 -22.89 10.00
C ILE A 259 15.24 -22.66 10.70
N SER A 260 15.96 -21.61 10.31
CA SER A 260 17.29 -21.29 10.81
C SER A 260 17.35 -20.06 11.72
N VAL A 261 16.21 -19.42 12.00
CA VAL A 261 16.10 -18.15 12.76
C VAL A 261 15.00 -18.24 13.83
N LYS A 262 15.07 -17.35 14.83
CA LYS A 262 14.13 -17.32 15.97
C LYS A 262 13.38 -15.99 16.03
N PRO A 263 12.15 -15.95 16.61
CA PRO A 263 11.44 -14.69 16.84
C PRO A 263 12.28 -13.68 17.62
N GLY A 264 12.25 -12.40 17.21
CA GLY A 264 13.05 -11.31 17.75
C GLY A 264 14.46 -11.19 17.18
N GLU A 265 14.91 -12.15 16.35
CA GLU A 265 16.22 -12.07 15.70
C GLU A 265 16.21 -11.01 14.59
N LYS A 266 17.25 -10.17 14.56
CA LYS A 266 17.49 -9.23 13.47
C LYS A 266 18.26 -9.92 12.36
N VAL A 267 17.71 -9.88 11.16
CA VAL A 267 18.31 -10.47 9.97
C VAL A 267 18.69 -9.40 8.95
N ARG A 268 19.75 -9.67 8.19
CA ARG A 268 20.16 -8.82 7.07
C ARG A 268 19.62 -9.40 5.76
N LYS A 269 19.39 -8.54 4.79
CA LYS A 269 19.11 -8.94 3.41
C LYS A 269 20.14 -9.96 2.92
N GLY A 270 19.67 -11.08 2.37
CA GLY A 270 20.52 -12.18 1.92
C GLY A 270 21.01 -13.12 3.02
N GLN A 271 20.62 -12.94 4.27
CA GLN A 271 20.89 -13.91 5.34
C GLN A 271 20.02 -15.14 5.17
N LYS A 272 20.60 -16.35 5.29
CA LYS A 272 19.84 -17.61 5.28
C LYS A 272 18.90 -17.67 6.48
N ILE A 273 17.63 -17.99 6.24
CA ILE A 273 16.56 -18.05 7.25
C ILE A 273 15.88 -19.42 7.32
N GLY A 274 16.14 -20.31 6.36
CA GLY A 274 15.56 -21.64 6.29
C GLY A 274 15.92 -22.35 4.99
N GLU A 275 15.18 -23.41 4.69
CA GLU A 275 15.35 -24.22 3.50
C GLU A 275 14.00 -24.56 2.87
N VAL A 276 13.96 -24.68 1.54
CA VAL A 276 12.78 -25.09 0.78
C VAL A 276 12.34 -26.49 1.20
N GLY A 277 11.04 -26.68 1.27
CA GLY A 277 10.44 -27.98 1.56
C GLY A 277 9.04 -28.11 0.98
N GLN A 278 8.25 -28.98 1.62
CA GLN A 278 6.88 -29.31 1.22
C GLN A 278 5.95 -29.38 2.44
N THR A 279 6.26 -28.69 3.53
CA THR A 279 5.46 -28.74 4.74
C THR A 279 4.14 -27.99 4.58
N GLY A 280 3.11 -28.39 5.34
CA GLY A 280 1.78 -27.78 5.28
C GLY A 280 0.97 -28.19 4.04
N ARG A 281 0.30 -27.21 3.40
CA ARG A 281 -0.57 -27.44 2.23
C ARG A 281 0.19 -27.20 0.92
N ALA A 282 1.10 -28.08 0.59
CA ALA A 282 1.94 -28.01 -0.62
C ALA A 282 1.71 -29.25 -1.50
N THR A 283 1.80 -29.09 -2.84
CA THR A 283 1.67 -30.16 -3.82
C THR A 283 3.01 -30.69 -4.30
N GLY A 284 4.10 -30.07 -3.90
CA GLY A 284 5.49 -30.43 -4.26
C GLY A 284 6.45 -29.44 -3.60
N ASN A 285 7.75 -29.67 -3.75
CA ASN A 285 8.76 -28.82 -3.15
C ASN A 285 8.76 -27.43 -3.77
N HIS A 286 8.50 -26.39 -2.97
CA HIS A 286 8.53 -24.99 -3.36
C HIS A 286 8.59 -24.07 -2.15
N LEU A 287 9.07 -22.87 -2.37
CA LEU A 287 8.90 -21.74 -1.44
C LEU A 287 7.61 -21.00 -1.79
N HIS A 288 6.70 -20.86 -0.83
CA HIS A 288 5.61 -19.88 -0.91
C HIS A 288 6.08 -18.56 -0.31
N PHE A 289 6.14 -17.51 -1.13
CA PHE A 289 6.63 -16.19 -0.74
C PHE A 289 5.55 -15.12 -0.86
N GLU A 290 5.27 -14.39 0.24
CA GLU A 290 4.36 -13.25 0.24
C GLU A 290 5.09 -11.95 0.61
N VAL A 291 4.64 -10.85 0.03
CA VAL A 291 4.92 -9.49 0.49
C VAL A 291 3.61 -8.88 0.98
N ARG A 292 3.64 -8.24 2.15
CA ARG A 292 2.51 -7.50 2.70
C ARG A 292 2.94 -6.10 3.10
N ARG A 293 2.01 -5.16 3.07
CA ARG A 293 2.17 -3.83 3.69
C ARG A 293 0.93 -3.53 4.52
N PHE A 294 1.10 -3.22 5.81
CA PHE A 294 -0.01 -3.00 6.75
C PHE A 294 -1.07 -4.10 6.67
N ASN A 295 -0.64 -5.37 6.70
CA ASN A 295 -1.46 -6.59 6.52
C ASN A 295 -2.13 -6.76 5.14
N GLN A 296 -1.95 -5.83 4.20
CA GLN A 296 -2.48 -5.95 2.84
C GLN A 296 -1.48 -6.71 1.95
N ARG A 297 -1.94 -7.75 1.28
CA ARG A 297 -1.12 -8.53 0.35
C ARG A 297 -0.73 -7.69 -0.85
N GLN A 298 0.56 -7.72 -1.19
CA GLN A 298 1.15 -7.02 -2.32
C GLN A 298 1.64 -8.04 -3.34
N ARG A 299 1.64 -7.67 -4.63
CA ARG A 299 2.32 -8.49 -5.64
C ARG A 299 3.82 -8.47 -5.36
N PRO A 300 4.47 -9.62 -5.10
CA PRO A 300 5.91 -9.66 -4.93
C PRO A 300 6.62 -9.21 -6.21
N VAL A 301 7.53 -8.25 -6.07
CA VAL A 301 8.43 -7.76 -7.13
C VAL A 301 9.84 -7.82 -6.58
N PHE A 302 10.77 -8.29 -7.37
CA PHE A 302 12.19 -8.39 -7.01
C PHE A 302 13.00 -7.51 -7.94
N ARG A 303 14.14 -7.06 -7.45
CA ARG A 303 15.19 -6.54 -8.32
C ARG A 303 15.77 -7.72 -9.06
N ASP A 304 15.64 -7.76 -10.37
CA ASP A 304 16.39 -8.67 -11.20
C ASP A 304 17.89 -8.36 -11.02
N HIS A 305 18.70 -9.39 -10.88
CA HIS A 305 20.15 -9.22 -10.84
C HIS A 305 20.58 -8.61 -12.18
N ALA A 306 21.19 -7.40 -12.12
CA ALA A 306 21.85 -6.79 -13.25
C ALA A 306 23.22 -7.43 -13.45
#